data_a6d5dd29f74c497a54595f580029b410
#
_entry.id   a6d5dd29f74c497a54595f580029b410
#
_cell.length_a   1.000
_cell.length_b   1.000
_cell.length_c   1.000
_cell.angle_alpha   90.00
_cell.angle_beta   90.00
_cell.angle_gamma   90.00
#
_symmetry.space_group_name_H-M   'P 1'
#
loop_
_entity.id
_entity.type
_entity.pdbx_description
1 polymer ?
#
loop_
_entity_poly.entity_id
_entity_poly.type
_entity_poly.pdbx_seq_one_letter_code
_entity_poly.pdbx_strand_id
1 'polypeptide(L)'
;MDKISNSILTVKISKHGAELQSIKKGNKEYLWQGDAKFWGRRSPVLFPTVGRVWNDQYRHLGNTYQIGQHGFARDMDFKVTYKDDDGIVYWLESTPETLGKFPFPFRLMIGYILDGNKITVKRRVENMGAMDMYFQIGAHPAFYFPDFDPSTEERCYFAFDNTKNLKYISPVEKGC
;
A
#
# COMPACT_ATOMS: atom_id res chain seq x y z
N MET A 1 -7.72 -9.29 -11.83
CA MET A 1 -8.27 -8.73 -10.56
C MET A 1 -8.79 -9.90 -9.72
N ASP A 2 -8.32 -10.02 -8.48
CA ASP A 2 -8.76 -11.05 -7.55
C ASP A 2 -9.90 -10.56 -6.68
N LYS A 3 -10.68 -11.51 -6.14
CA LYS A 3 -11.80 -11.25 -5.23
C LYS A 3 -11.68 -12.20 -4.05
N ILE A 4 -11.88 -11.67 -2.85
CA ILE A 4 -12.14 -12.40 -1.61
C ILE A 4 -13.45 -11.89 -1.00
N SER A 5 -14.18 -12.73 -0.29
CA SER A 5 -15.45 -12.33 0.31
C SER A 5 -15.85 -13.24 1.47
N ASN A 6 -16.52 -12.68 2.45
CA ASN A 6 -17.25 -13.42 3.47
C ASN A 6 -18.74 -13.02 3.46
N SER A 7 -19.51 -13.35 4.48
CA SER A 7 -20.93 -13.01 4.57
C SER A 7 -21.22 -11.51 4.66
N ILE A 8 -20.22 -10.67 4.96
CA ILE A 8 -20.38 -9.23 5.23
C ILE A 8 -19.69 -8.38 4.16
N LEU A 9 -18.45 -8.74 3.79
CA LEU A 9 -17.58 -7.94 2.94
C LEU A 9 -17.28 -8.64 1.62
N THR A 10 -17.14 -7.84 0.58
CA THR A 10 -16.55 -8.23 -0.70
C THR A 10 -15.40 -7.27 -1.01
N VAL A 11 -14.22 -7.81 -1.23
CA VAL A 11 -12.99 -7.04 -1.49
C VAL A 11 -12.40 -7.47 -2.82
N LYS A 12 -12.01 -6.48 -3.64
CA LYS A 12 -11.30 -6.72 -4.90
C LYS A 12 -9.90 -6.17 -4.82
N ILE A 13 -8.93 -6.94 -5.31
CA ILE A 13 -7.52 -6.59 -5.28
C ILE A 13 -6.92 -6.77 -6.69
N SER A 14 -6.08 -5.83 -7.11
CA SER A 14 -5.28 -5.95 -8.32
C SER A 14 -3.97 -6.67 -8.01
N LYS A 15 -3.48 -7.51 -8.93
CA LYS A 15 -2.11 -8.03 -8.88
C LYS A 15 -1.08 -6.92 -9.05
N HIS A 16 -1.42 -5.91 -9.84
CA HIS A 16 -0.62 -4.71 -9.99
C HIS A 16 -0.63 -3.92 -8.68
N GLY A 17 0.54 -3.76 -8.07
CA GLY A 17 0.73 -3.15 -6.76
C GLY A 17 0.19 -3.96 -5.59
N ALA A 18 -0.37 -5.16 -5.78
CA ALA A 18 -1.21 -5.87 -4.81
C ALA A 18 -2.26 -4.93 -4.19
N GLU A 19 -2.81 -4.01 -4.99
CA GLU A 19 -3.56 -2.84 -4.55
C GLU A 19 -5.04 -3.16 -4.36
N LEU A 20 -5.62 -2.75 -3.21
CA LEU A 20 -7.07 -2.75 -3.00
C LEU A 20 -7.76 -1.87 -4.05
N GLN A 21 -8.77 -2.43 -4.70
CA GLN A 21 -9.53 -1.77 -5.75
C GLN A 21 -10.98 -1.50 -5.38
N SER A 22 -11.54 -2.26 -4.41
CA SER A 22 -12.89 -2.10 -3.93
C SER A 22 -13.04 -2.76 -2.56
N ILE A 23 -13.80 -2.12 -1.68
CA ILE A 23 -14.23 -2.63 -0.38
C ILE A 23 -15.72 -2.41 -0.28
N LYS A 24 -16.52 -3.47 -0.37
CA LYS A 24 -17.98 -3.36 -0.30
C LYS A 24 -18.57 -4.09 0.89
N LYS A 25 -19.60 -3.44 1.49
CA LYS A 25 -20.55 -4.08 2.39
C LYS A 25 -21.92 -3.94 1.74
N GLY A 26 -22.49 -5.05 1.27
CA GLY A 26 -23.66 -5.02 0.40
C GLY A 26 -23.37 -4.22 -0.88
N ASN A 27 -24.19 -3.20 -1.16
CA ASN A 27 -24.02 -2.32 -2.32
C ASN A 27 -23.17 -1.07 -2.05
N LYS A 28 -22.79 -0.80 -0.78
CA LYS A 28 -22.00 0.39 -0.42
C LYS A 28 -20.52 0.16 -0.64
N GLU A 29 -19.87 1.08 -1.34
CA GLU A 29 -18.43 1.11 -1.57
C GLU A 29 -17.73 2.00 -0.53
N TYR A 30 -16.63 1.52 0.06
CA TYR A 30 -15.88 2.21 1.12
C TYR A 30 -14.46 2.61 0.68
N LEU A 31 -14.09 2.34 -0.57
CA LEU A 31 -12.81 2.75 -1.10
C LEU A 31 -13.02 3.75 -2.25
N TRP A 32 -12.18 4.77 -2.30
CA TRP A 32 -12.10 5.71 -3.42
C TRP A 32 -11.93 4.95 -4.75
N GLN A 33 -12.67 5.37 -5.78
CA GLN A 33 -12.73 4.61 -7.04
C GLN A 33 -11.75 5.10 -8.13
N GLY A 34 -10.78 5.95 -7.74
CA GLY A 34 -9.66 6.32 -8.60
C GLY A 34 -10.05 7.26 -9.75
N ASP A 35 -10.89 8.26 -9.48
CA ASP A 35 -11.18 9.30 -10.48
C ASP A 35 -9.89 10.06 -10.82
N ALA A 36 -9.40 9.89 -12.05
CA ALA A 36 -8.16 10.48 -12.53
C ALA A 36 -8.15 12.01 -12.49
N LYS A 37 -9.32 12.66 -12.46
CA LYS A 37 -9.44 14.11 -12.30
C LYS A 37 -8.85 14.59 -10.97
N PHE A 38 -8.89 13.74 -9.94
CA PHE A 38 -8.39 14.07 -8.60
C PHE A 38 -7.18 13.21 -8.24
N TRP A 39 -7.34 11.88 -8.26
CA TRP A 39 -6.27 10.94 -7.96
C TRP A 39 -6.60 9.54 -8.50
N GLY A 40 -5.83 9.07 -9.48
CA GLY A 40 -6.10 7.83 -10.20
C GLY A 40 -5.80 6.54 -9.45
N ARG A 41 -5.16 6.59 -8.25
CA ARG A 41 -4.89 5.40 -7.43
C ARG A 41 -5.97 5.24 -6.36
N ARG A 42 -5.93 4.11 -5.62
CA ARG A 42 -6.90 3.78 -4.57
C ARG A 42 -6.26 3.50 -3.22
N SER A 43 -5.28 2.60 -3.18
CA SER A 43 -4.66 2.14 -1.94
C SER A 43 -3.24 1.60 -2.20
N PRO A 44 -2.34 2.37 -2.81
CA PRO A 44 -1.03 1.87 -3.20
C PRO A 44 -0.18 1.51 -1.98
N VAL A 45 0.62 0.44 -2.13
CA VAL A 45 1.73 0.15 -1.23
C VAL A 45 2.89 1.08 -1.52
N LEU A 46 3.60 1.50 -0.49
CA LEU A 46 4.76 2.38 -0.58
C LEU A 46 5.98 1.57 -0.15
N PHE A 47 6.85 1.22 -1.11
CA PHE A 47 8.06 0.43 -0.87
C PHE A 47 9.04 0.57 -2.05
N PRO A 48 10.34 0.68 -1.82
CA PRO A 48 11.06 0.65 -0.55
C PRO A 48 11.24 2.03 0.11
N THR A 49 10.55 3.06 -0.35
CA THR A 49 10.55 4.40 0.25
C THR A 49 9.13 4.90 0.50
N VAL A 50 8.96 5.75 1.52
CA VAL A 50 7.72 6.48 1.80
C VAL A 50 8.00 7.96 1.57
N GLY A 51 7.16 8.64 0.75
CA GLY A 51 7.44 10.01 0.33
C GLY A 51 8.44 10.05 -0.83
N ARG A 52 9.13 11.15 -0.94
CA ARG A 52 10.13 11.40 -1.99
C ARG A 52 11.49 11.65 -1.33
N VAL A 53 12.52 10.96 -1.78
CA VAL A 53 13.90 11.25 -1.38
C VAL A 53 14.41 12.47 -2.14
N TRP A 54 15.38 13.17 -1.56
CA TRP A 54 15.95 14.40 -2.14
C TRP A 54 16.47 14.14 -3.57
N ASN A 55 16.04 14.94 -4.52
CA ASN A 55 16.38 14.82 -5.95
C ASN A 55 16.12 13.41 -6.54
N ASP A 56 15.16 12.65 -6.00
CA ASP A 56 14.82 11.27 -6.41
C ASP A 56 16.02 10.33 -6.40
N GLN A 57 16.99 10.55 -5.50
CA GLN A 57 18.19 9.71 -5.42
C GLN A 57 18.69 9.54 -3.99
N TYR A 58 19.37 8.45 -3.73
CA TYR A 58 20.07 8.19 -2.48
C TYR A 58 21.40 7.49 -2.74
N ARG A 59 22.28 7.47 -1.74
CA ARG A 59 23.61 6.85 -1.82
C ARG A 59 23.72 5.64 -0.91
N HIS A 60 24.34 4.59 -1.41
CA HIS A 60 24.67 3.40 -0.65
C HIS A 60 26.01 2.84 -1.13
N LEU A 61 26.98 2.62 -0.20
CA LEU A 61 28.32 2.10 -0.47
C LEU A 61 29.03 2.83 -1.64
N GLY A 62 28.96 4.16 -1.66
CA GLY A 62 29.60 4.98 -2.67
C GLY A 62 28.85 5.11 -4.01
N ASN A 63 27.84 4.30 -4.25
CA ASN A 63 27.01 4.35 -5.46
C ASN A 63 25.77 5.22 -5.23
N THR A 64 25.30 5.86 -6.33
CA THR A 64 24.06 6.63 -6.33
C THR A 64 22.97 5.85 -7.06
N TYR A 65 21.80 5.76 -6.44
CA TYR A 65 20.62 5.04 -6.94
C TYR A 65 19.48 6.01 -7.16
N GLN A 66 18.78 5.87 -8.28
CA GLN A 66 17.59 6.65 -8.61
C GLN A 66 16.34 5.92 -8.11
N ILE A 67 15.49 6.62 -7.35
CA ILE A 67 14.24 6.07 -6.87
C ILE A 67 13.17 7.16 -6.82
N GLY A 68 12.05 6.91 -7.50
CA GLY A 68 10.94 7.85 -7.53
C GLY A 68 10.13 7.88 -6.22
N GLN A 69 9.20 8.82 -6.17
CA GLN A 69 8.28 8.98 -5.05
C GLN A 69 7.56 7.66 -4.72
N HIS A 70 7.62 7.26 -3.45
CA HIS A 70 7.01 6.05 -2.90
C HIS A 70 7.62 4.73 -3.41
N GLY A 71 8.79 4.78 -4.03
CA GLY A 71 9.45 3.61 -4.57
C GLY A 71 8.74 3.04 -5.81
N PHE A 72 8.82 1.73 -5.99
CA PHE A 72 8.38 1.08 -7.23
C PHE A 72 7.35 -0.04 -7.03
N ALA A 73 7.16 -0.57 -5.83
CA ALA A 73 6.33 -1.77 -5.62
C ALA A 73 4.88 -1.59 -6.08
N ARG A 74 4.34 -0.39 -5.95
CA ARG A 74 2.98 -0.05 -6.40
C ARG A 74 2.78 -0.12 -7.93
N ASP A 75 3.87 -0.13 -8.69
CA ASP A 75 3.87 -0.14 -10.15
C ASP A 75 4.37 -1.49 -10.72
N MET A 76 4.42 -2.52 -9.88
CA MET A 76 4.87 -3.87 -10.25
C MET A 76 3.77 -4.92 -10.08
N ASP A 77 3.82 -5.97 -10.87
CA ASP A 77 2.88 -7.08 -10.76
C ASP A 77 3.36 -8.10 -9.73
N PHE A 78 2.51 -8.36 -8.75
CA PHE A 78 2.71 -9.38 -7.73
C PHE A 78 2.19 -10.74 -8.17
N LYS A 79 2.82 -11.80 -7.67
CA LYS A 79 2.33 -13.17 -7.82
C LYS A 79 1.46 -13.55 -6.62
N VAL A 80 0.37 -14.28 -6.87
CA VAL A 80 -0.43 -14.87 -5.80
C VAL A 80 0.27 -16.13 -5.29
N THR A 81 0.45 -16.22 -3.97
CA THR A 81 1.03 -17.40 -3.33
C THR A 81 0.02 -18.19 -2.50
N TYR A 82 -1.04 -17.55 -2.06
CA TYR A 82 -2.15 -18.18 -1.34
C TYR A 82 -3.44 -17.46 -1.66
N LYS A 83 -4.54 -18.21 -1.78
CA LYS A 83 -5.89 -17.67 -1.94
C LYS A 83 -6.92 -18.69 -1.51
N ASP A 84 -7.89 -18.22 -0.73
CA ASP A 84 -9.15 -18.89 -0.42
C ASP A 84 -10.32 -17.90 -0.53
N ASP A 85 -11.46 -18.19 0.11
CA ASP A 85 -12.66 -17.37 0.00
C ASP A 85 -12.51 -16.03 0.73
N ASP A 86 -11.84 -15.98 1.87
CA ASP A 86 -11.71 -14.80 2.74
C ASP A 86 -10.28 -14.28 2.90
N GLY A 87 -9.29 -14.93 2.26
CA GLY A 87 -7.89 -14.54 2.34
C GLY A 87 -7.14 -14.62 1.02
N ILE A 88 -6.14 -13.74 0.86
CA ILE A 88 -5.23 -13.78 -0.29
C ILE A 88 -3.87 -13.22 0.11
N VAL A 89 -2.80 -13.83 -0.38
CA VAL A 89 -1.42 -13.37 -0.19
C VAL A 89 -0.74 -13.20 -1.53
N TYR A 90 -0.15 -12.05 -1.69
CA TYR A 90 0.68 -11.67 -2.83
C TYR A 90 2.15 -11.59 -2.43
N TRP A 91 3.05 -11.84 -3.37
CA TRP A 91 4.47 -11.61 -3.20
C TRP A 91 5.11 -10.93 -4.40
N LEU A 92 6.16 -10.17 -4.13
CA LEU A 92 7.05 -9.55 -5.10
C LEU A 92 8.49 -9.82 -4.67
N GLU A 93 9.33 -10.29 -5.57
CA GLU A 93 10.76 -10.46 -5.35
C GLU A 93 11.56 -9.43 -6.14
N SER A 94 12.77 -9.16 -5.65
CA SER A 94 13.72 -8.33 -6.37
C SER A 94 14.02 -8.91 -7.75
N THR A 95 14.18 -8.04 -8.72
CA THR A 95 14.57 -8.34 -10.10
C THR A 95 15.84 -7.56 -10.45
N PRO A 96 16.55 -7.86 -11.53
CA PRO A 96 17.67 -7.04 -11.98
C PRO A 96 17.32 -5.56 -12.11
N GLU A 97 16.10 -5.23 -12.58
CA GLU A 97 15.63 -3.85 -12.68
C GLU A 97 15.49 -3.19 -11.30
N THR A 98 14.87 -3.87 -10.33
CA THR A 98 14.70 -3.32 -8.98
C THR A 98 16.02 -3.21 -8.24
N LEU A 99 16.96 -4.14 -8.45
CA LEU A 99 18.31 -4.09 -7.88
C LEU A 99 19.12 -2.89 -8.40
N GLY A 100 18.86 -2.45 -9.63
CA GLY A 100 19.43 -1.21 -10.17
C GLY A 100 18.92 0.07 -9.50
N LYS A 101 17.75 0.01 -8.84
CA LYS A 101 17.14 1.13 -8.11
C LYS A 101 17.30 0.99 -6.58
N PHE A 102 17.33 -0.25 -6.09
CA PHE A 102 17.38 -0.62 -4.68
C PHE A 102 18.25 -1.88 -4.55
N PRO A 103 19.54 -1.74 -4.20
CA PRO A 103 20.54 -2.80 -4.34
C PRO A 103 20.49 -3.85 -3.22
N PHE A 104 19.30 -4.19 -2.79
CA PHE A 104 19.07 -5.19 -1.76
C PHE A 104 18.13 -6.28 -2.30
N PRO A 105 18.56 -7.54 -2.34
CA PRO A 105 17.67 -8.66 -2.61
C PRO A 105 16.57 -8.73 -1.54
N PHE A 106 15.32 -8.71 -1.96
CA PHE A 106 14.17 -8.71 -1.06
C PHE A 106 13.04 -9.61 -1.54
N ARG A 107 12.17 -9.97 -0.61
CA ARG A 107 10.81 -10.46 -0.86
C ARG A 107 9.82 -9.62 -0.07
N LEU A 108 8.87 -8.99 -0.75
CA LEU A 108 7.75 -8.26 -0.16
C LEU A 108 6.48 -9.11 -0.29
N MET A 109 5.81 -9.38 0.82
CA MET A 109 4.54 -10.09 0.86
C MET A 109 3.45 -9.15 1.38
N ILE A 110 2.27 -9.20 0.74
CA ILE A 110 1.09 -8.44 1.15
C ILE A 110 -0.08 -9.42 1.25
N GLY A 111 -0.62 -9.58 2.45
CA GLY A 111 -1.77 -10.43 2.72
C GLY A 111 -3.00 -9.61 3.12
N TYR A 112 -4.16 -10.05 2.65
CA TYR A 112 -5.48 -9.53 2.99
C TYR A 112 -6.30 -10.67 3.57
N ILE A 113 -6.90 -10.46 4.74
CA ILE A 113 -7.71 -11.45 5.44
C ILE A 113 -8.99 -10.76 5.92
N LEU A 114 -10.13 -11.38 5.65
CA LEU A 114 -11.45 -10.92 6.10
C LEU A 114 -11.86 -11.69 7.34
N ASP A 115 -12.30 -10.95 8.35
CA ASP A 115 -12.88 -11.51 9.58
C ASP A 115 -14.10 -10.65 9.97
N GLY A 116 -15.31 -11.16 9.73
CA GLY A 116 -16.52 -10.40 9.90
C GLY A 116 -16.50 -9.11 9.06
N ASN A 117 -16.61 -7.95 9.71
CA ASN A 117 -16.54 -6.63 9.10
C ASN A 117 -15.12 -6.01 9.10
N LYS A 118 -14.10 -6.79 9.38
CA LYS A 118 -12.71 -6.37 9.53
C LYS A 118 -11.88 -6.85 8.35
N ILE A 119 -11.00 -6.00 7.87
CA ILE A 119 -9.96 -6.34 6.90
C ILE A 119 -8.61 -6.20 7.60
N THR A 120 -7.88 -7.30 7.72
CA THR A 120 -6.50 -7.29 8.20
C THR A 120 -5.56 -7.26 7.00
N VAL A 121 -4.70 -6.24 6.95
CA VAL A 121 -3.64 -6.12 5.94
C VAL A 121 -2.30 -6.42 6.59
N LYS A 122 -1.67 -7.53 6.17
CA LYS A 122 -0.33 -7.93 6.65
C LYS A 122 0.71 -7.60 5.61
N ARG A 123 1.81 -6.99 6.02
CA ARG A 123 2.99 -6.76 5.18
C ARG A 123 4.19 -7.41 5.82
N ARG A 124 4.93 -8.16 5.02
CA ARG A 124 6.17 -8.81 5.44
C ARG A 124 7.25 -8.50 4.43
N VAL A 125 8.37 -7.99 4.90
CA VAL A 125 9.57 -7.75 4.10
C VAL A 125 10.64 -8.69 4.58
N GLU A 126 11.20 -9.46 3.67
CA GLU A 126 12.29 -10.38 3.93
C GLU A 126 13.54 -9.87 3.20
N ASN A 127 14.63 -9.74 3.95
CA ASN A 127 15.95 -9.52 3.39
C ASN A 127 16.46 -10.86 2.86
N MET A 128 16.64 -10.95 1.54
CA MET A 128 17.13 -12.16 0.86
C MET A 128 18.64 -12.07 0.58
N GLY A 129 19.30 -10.98 1.02
CA GLY A 129 20.73 -10.77 0.89
C GLY A 129 21.49 -11.03 2.19
N ALA A 130 22.81 -10.91 2.13
CA ALA A 130 23.70 -11.11 3.28
C ALA A 130 23.99 -9.82 4.05
N MET A 131 23.70 -8.64 3.48
CA MET A 131 23.96 -7.34 4.11
C MET A 131 22.66 -6.76 4.70
N ASP A 132 22.80 -5.86 5.66
CA ASP A 132 21.68 -5.12 6.22
C ASP A 132 20.93 -4.35 5.12
N MET A 133 19.61 -4.48 5.11
CA MET A 133 18.72 -3.84 4.16
C MET A 133 17.98 -2.68 4.83
N TYR A 134 18.11 -1.51 4.26
CA TYR A 134 17.47 -0.27 4.77
C TYR A 134 16.29 0.08 3.90
N PHE A 135 15.08 0.10 4.45
CA PHE A 135 13.85 0.39 3.71
C PHE A 135 12.83 1.12 4.57
N GLN A 136 11.86 1.69 3.89
CA GLN A 136 10.61 2.17 4.49
C GLN A 136 9.45 1.41 3.85
N ILE A 137 8.37 1.22 4.60
CA ILE A 137 7.14 0.62 4.09
C ILE A 137 5.93 1.41 4.60
N GLY A 138 4.98 1.65 3.70
CA GLY A 138 3.77 2.37 4.02
C GLY A 138 2.58 1.92 3.19
N ALA A 139 1.44 2.55 3.43
CA ALA A 139 0.24 2.43 2.65
C ALA A 139 -0.45 3.78 2.51
N HIS A 140 -1.15 3.96 1.42
CA HIS A 140 -1.89 5.18 1.14
C HIS A 140 -3.35 4.87 0.74
N PRO A 141 -4.16 4.26 1.64
CA PRO A 141 -5.55 3.96 1.32
C PRO A 141 -6.38 5.26 1.28
N ALA A 142 -7.14 5.45 0.21
CA ALA A 142 -8.15 6.49 0.12
C ALA A 142 -9.51 5.89 0.47
N PHE A 143 -9.96 6.11 1.68
CA PHE A 143 -11.29 5.68 2.09
C PHE A 143 -12.37 6.64 1.55
N TYR A 144 -13.51 6.06 1.22
CA TYR A 144 -14.68 6.75 0.77
C TYR A 144 -15.79 6.61 1.82
N PHE A 145 -16.48 7.71 2.12
CA PHE A 145 -17.64 7.70 2.99
C PHE A 145 -18.90 7.73 2.13
N PRO A 146 -19.58 6.58 1.91
CA PRO A 146 -20.67 6.48 0.93
C PRO A 146 -21.92 7.27 1.30
N ASP A 147 -22.08 7.59 2.57
CA ASP A 147 -23.22 8.36 3.09
C ASP A 147 -22.85 9.84 3.36
N PHE A 148 -21.76 10.34 2.77
CA PHE A 148 -21.33 11.72 2.94
C PHE A 148 -22.37 12.69 2.35
N ASP A 149 -22.89 13.55 3.18
CA ASP A 149 -23.76 14.66 2.79
C ASP A 149 -23.12 15.99 3.26
N PRO A 150 -22.70 16.87 2.33
CA PRO A 150 -22.09 18.15 2.68
C PRO A 150 -23.03 19.13 3.39
N SER A 151 -24.35 18.91 3.30
CA SER A 151 -25.37 19.75 3.96
C SER A 151 -25.54 19.44 5.45
N THR A 152 -24.99 18.33 5.95
CA THR A 152 -25.05 17.91 7.34
C THR A 152 -23.73 18.15 8.05
N GLU A 153 -23.73 18.07 9.39
CA GLU A 153 -22.51 18.10 10.20
C GLU A 153 -21.89 16.71 10.36
N GLU A 154 -22.51 15.65 9.84
CA GLU A 154 -21.99 14.31 9.93
C GLU A 154 -20.68 14.16 9.15
N ARG A 155 -19.66 13.68 9.84
CA ARG A 155 -18.33 13.43 9.27
C ARG A 155 -17.85 12.04 9.69
N CYS A 156 -17.13 11.38 8.80
CA CYS A 156 -16.37 10.20 9.20
C CYS A 156 -15.11 10.61 9.97
N TYR A 157 -14.58 9.67 10.74
CA TYR A 157 -13.35 9.88 11.49
C TYR A 157 -12.47 8.61 11.45
N PHE A 158 -11.20 8.80 11.70
CA PHE A 158 -10.27 7.72 11.96
C PHE A 158 -10.08 7.56 13.46
N ALA A 159 -10.32 6.36 13.98
CA ALA A 159 -10.01 6.02 15.36
C ALA A 159 -8.72 5.21 15.40
N PHE A 160 -7.84 5.55 16.34
CA PHE A 160 -6.58 4.84 16.56
C PHE A 160 -6.58 4.26 17.97
N ASP A 161 -6.09 3.02 18.13
CA ASP A 161 -6.05 2.31 19.41
C ASP A 161 -5.17 3.02 20.44
N ASN A 162 -4.12 3.72 19.97
CA ASN A 162 -3.24 4.50 20.80
C ASN A 162 -3.11 5.92 20.24
N THR A 163 -3.65 6.90 20.96
CA THR A 163 -3.60 8.31 20.58
C THR A 163 -2.48 9.09 21.28
N LYS A 164 -1.73 8.45 22.19
CA LYS A 164 -0.63 9.12 22.89
C LYS A 164 0.58 9.24 21.96
N ASN A 165 1.12 10.44 21.86
CA ASN A 165 2.33 10.74 21.09
C ASN A 165 2.23 10.45 19.57
N LEU A 166 1.04 10.51 18.97
CA LEU A 166 0.91 10.50 17.52
C LEU A 166 1.64 11.71 16.94
N LYS A 167 2.55 11.43 16.01
CA LYS A 167 3.31 12.45 15.27
C LYS A 167 2.95 12.39 13.82
N TYR A 168 2.92 13.54 13.18
CA TYR A 168 2.84 13.64 11.73
C TYR A 168 4.04 14.43 11.19
N ILE A 169 4.41 14.16 9.97
CA ILE A 169 5.44 14.92 9.25
C ILE A 169 4.73 15.63 8.10
N SER A 170 4.80 16.95 8.09
CA SER A 170 4.31 17.73 6.96
C SER A 170 5.26 17.55 5.77
N PRO A 171 4.74 17.22 4.57
CA PRO A 171 5.56 17.19 3.38
C PRO A 171 6.11 18.58 3.07
N VAL A 172 7.33 18.65 2.58
CA VAL A 172 7.96 19.87 2.10
C VAL A 172 8.19 19.76 0.59
N GLU A 173 8.42 20.91 -0.04
CA GLU A 173 8.78 20.94 -1.45
C GLU A 173 10.07 20.12 -1.68
N LYS A 174 10.11 19.29 -2.70
CA LYS A 174 11.24 18.42 -3.08
C LYS A 174 11.60 17.26 -2.16
N GLY A 175 10.78 16.93 -1.20
CA GLY A 175 11.00 15.79 -0.32
C GLY A 175 10.79 16.14 1.16
N CYS A 176 10.99 15.18 2.04
CA CYS A 176 10.85 15.31 3.50
C CYS A 176 12.15 15.02 4.23
#